data_4622f577361de3ee8debb8a619772193
#
_entry.id   4622f577361de3ee8debb8a619772193
#
_cell.length_a   1.000
_cell.length_b   1.000
_cell.length_c   1.000
_cell.angle_alpha   90.00
_cell.angle_beta   90.00
_cell.angle_gamma   90.00
#
_symmetry.space_group_name_H-M   'P 1'
#
loop_
_entity.id
_entity.type
_entity.pdbx_description
1 polymer ?
#
loop_
_entity_poly.entity_id
_entity_poly.type
_entity_poly.pdbx_seq_one_letter_code
_entity_poly.pdbx_strand_id
1 'polypeptide(L)'
;LEEKAREEIDSRNREHGKEELARLAKEIAVAAVRFFMVKTGTTRVIAFDIDEALNFEGESGPYLQYSLVRARNIERKLAAAGASGNSDAVTPDAIAALPAELWSDDLWDLVHAASLVEETVERATSSLELSLIARQALELAQRFNTAYHHHPVLHEEDAALRMLRRGAFRNFAKAAGALCELLGIPEPERM
;
A
#
# COMPACT_ATOMS: atom_id res chain seq x y z
N LEU A 1 -19.15 -8.35 9.75
CA LEU A 1 -17.88 -7.99 9.11
C LEU A 1 -16.67 -8.37 9.96
N GLU A 2 -16.57 -7.92 11.22
CA GLU A 2 -15.45 -8.24 12.10
C GLU A 2 -15.27 -9.75 12.30
N GLU A 3 -16.36 -10.51 12.49
CA GLU A 3 -16.33 -11.96 12.64
C GLU A 3 -15.78 -12.64 11.37
N LYS A 4 -16.28 -12.24 10.19
CA LYS A 4 -15.82 -12.75 8.91
C LYS A 4 -14.36 -12.34 8.59
N ALA A 5 -13.97 -11.11 8.94
CA ALA A 5 -12.59 -10.66 8.85
C ALA A 5 -11.67 -11.50 9.77
N ARG A 6 -12.13 -11.84 10.97
CA ARG A 6 -11.40 -12.69 11.91
C ARG A 6 -11.20 -14.11 11.38
N GLU A 7 -12.24 -14.71 10.80
CA GLU A 7 -12.16 -16.03 10.19
C GLU A 7 -11.15 -16.05 9.03
N GLU A 8 -11.17 -15.02 8.20
CA GLU A 8 -10.25 -14.87 7.06
C GLU A 8 -8.79 -14.72 7.52
N ILE A 9 -8.53 -13.92 8.56
CA ILE A 9 -7.18 -13.75 9.12
C ILE A 9 -6.69 -15.10 9.73
N ASP A 10 -7.53 -15.76 10.53
CA ASP A 10 -7.16 -17.01 11.21
C ASP A 10 -6.85 -18.12 10.20
N SER A 11 -7.54 -18.12 9.06
CA SER A 11 -7.26 -19.05 7.97
C SER A 11 -5.91 -18.85 7.30
N ARG A 12 -5.42 -17.60 7.26
CA ARG A 12 -4.15 -17.21 6.61
C ARG A 12 -2.95 -17.25 7.54
N ASN A 13 -3.13 -16.88 8.79
CA ASN A 13 -2.05 -16.83 9.78
C ASN A 13 -2.56 -17.11 11.19
N ARG A 14 -2.15 -18.24 11.77
CA ARG A 14 -2.55 -18.70 13.10
C ARG A 14 -1.66 -18.22 14.25
N GLU A 15 -0.68 -17.35 13.97
CA GLU A 15 0.31 -16.93 14.97
C GLU A 15 -0.12 -15.73 15.82
N HIS A 16 -1.29 -15.14 15.55
CA HIS A 16 -1.80 -13.98 16.28
C HIS A 16 -2.38 -14.36 17.65
N GLY A 17 -2.01 -13.58 18.67
CA GLY A 17 -2.69 -13.65 19.98
C GLY A 17 -4.17 -13.19 19.85
N LYS A 18 -5.04 -13.66 20.75
CA LYS A 18 -6.48 -13.36 20.69
C LYS A 18 -6.81 -11.87 20.64
N GLU A 19 -6.09 -11.04 21.40
CA GLU A 19 -6.29 -9.58 21.44
C GLU A 19 -5.80 -8.90 20.15
N GLU A 20 -4.64 -9.33 19.64
CA GLU A 20 -4.08 -8.86 18.38
C GLU A 20 -5.00 -9.21 17.20
N LEU A 21 -5.51 -10.43 17.16
CA LEU A 21 -6.48 -10.90 16.16
C LEU A 21 -7.77 -10.07 16.19
N ALA A 22 -8.30 -9.75 17.37
CA ALA A 22 -9.50 -8.93 17.49
C ALA A 22 -9.26 -7.49 17.00
N ARG A 23 -8.11 -6.89 17.34
CA ARG A 23 -7.72 -5.56 16.86
C ARG A 23 -7.59 -5.55 15.34
N LEU A 24 -6.84 -6.50 14.79
CA LEU A 24 -6.61 -6.62 13.35
C LEU A 24 -7.92 -6.82 12.57
N ALA A 25 -8.80 -7.70 13.06
CA ALA A 25 -10.12 -7.94 12.46
C ALA A 25 -10.96 -6.64 12.41
N LYS A 26 -10.91 -5.84 13.46
CA LYS A 26 -11.59 -4.53 13.51
C LYS A 26 -10.97 -3.55 12.49
N GLU A 27 -9.65 -3.46 12.43
CA GLU A 27 -8.95 -2.58 11.47
C GLU A 27 -9.27 -2.95 10.02
N ILE A 28 -9.31 -4.25 9.72
CA ILE A 28 -9.68 -4.76 8.39
C ILE A 28 -11.16 -4.48 8.09
N ALA A 29 -12.06 -4.71 9.03
CA ALA A 29 -13.48 -4.43 8.84
C ALA A 29 -13.74 -2.93 8.58
N VAL A 30 -13.05 -2.04 9.30
CA VAL A 30 -13.13 -0.59 9.08
C VAL A 30 -12.62 -0.22 7.68
N ALA A 31 -11.47 -0.76 7.27
CA ALA A 31 -10.91 -0.52 5.95
C ALA A 31 -11.86 -0.99 4.83
N ALA A 32 -12.42 -2.19 4.99
CA ALA A 32 -13.37 -2.77 4.04
C ALA A 32 -14.58 -1.86 3.82
N VAL A 33 -15.24 -1.43 4.91
CA VAL A 33 -16.42 -0.56 4.83
C VAL A 33 -16.06 0.80 4.24
N ARG A 34 -15.03 1.45 4.76
CA ARG A 34 -14.64 2.80 4.31
C ARG A 34 -14.31 2.83 2.84
N PHE A 35 -13.44 1.93 2.40
CA PHE A 35 -13.07 1.87 0.99
C PHE A 35 -14.27 1.55 0.10
N PHE A 36 -15.08 0.55 0.46
CA PHE A 36 -16.26 0.15 -0.32
C PHE A 36 -17.25 1.31 -0.50
N MET A 37 -17.48 2.08 0.56
CA MET A 37 -18.40 3.23 0.51
C MET A 37 -17.84 4.40 -0.31
N VAL A 38 -16.53 4.66 -0.25
CA VAL A 38 -15.94 5.84 -0.91
C VAL A 38 -15.41 5.57 -2.32
N LYS A 39 -15.17 4.30 -2.71
CA LYS A 39 -14.71 3.98 -4.07
C LYS A 39 -15.74 4.35 -5.16
N THR A 40 -17.00 4.47 -4.78
CA THR A 40 -18.10 4.83 -5.66
C THR A 40 -18.43 6.31 -5.53
N GLY A 41 -18.64 7.00 -6.66
CA GLY A 41 -19.01 8.42 -6.66
C GLY A 41 -20.36 8.67 -5.98
N THR A 42 -20.53 9.86 -5.41
CA THR A 42 -21.66 10.27 -4.55
C THR A 42 -23.04 10.15 -5.17
N THR A 43 -23.13 10.10 -6.49
CA THR A 43 -24.40 10.02 -7.24
C THR A 43 -24.84 8.59 -7.55
N ARG A 44 -24.06 7.58 -7.18
CA ARG A 44 -24.37 6.18 -7.48
C ARG A 44 -24.97 5.46 -6.27
N VAL A 45 -25.92 4.57 -6.56
CA VAL A 45 -26.46 3.64 -5.55
C VAL A 45 -25.41 2.58 -5.24
N ILE A 46 -25.17 2.36 -3.97
CA ILE A 46 -24.21 1.36 -3.48
C ILE A 46 -24.99 0.15 -2.96
N ALA A 47 -24.78 -1.01 -3.59
CA ALA A 47 -25.17 -2.30 -3.03
C ALA A 47 -23.96 -2.88 -2.29
N PHE A 48 -24.03 -2.91 -0.96
CA PHE A 48 -22.92 -3.38 -0.14
C PHE A 48 -22.83 -4.90 -0.16
N ASP A 49 -21.69 -5.42 -0.64
CA ASP A 49 -21.36 -6.85 -0.61
C ASP A 49 -20.19 -7.08 0.35
N ILE A 50 -20.39 -7.98 1.32
CA ILE A 50 -19.41 -8.26 2.37
C ILE A 50 -18.20 -9.01 1.80
N ASP A 51 -18.40 -9.93 0.87
CA ASP A 51 -17.34 -10.74 0.31
C ASP A 51 -16.44 -9.92 -0.62
N GLU A 52 -17.04 -9.05 -1.42
CA GLU A 52 -16.31 -8.09 -2.22
C GLU A 52 -15.53 -7.11 -1.34
N ALA A 53 -16.13 -6.57 -0.28
CA ALA A 53 -15.50 -5.60 0.60
C ALA A 53 -14.31 -6.18 1.38
N LEU A 54 -14.36 -7.46 1.76
CA LEU A 54 -13.29 -8.17 2.49
C LEU A 54 -12.28 -8.86 1.57
N ASN A 55 -12.37 -8.73 0.27
CA ASN A 55 -11.46 -9.40 -0.66
C ASN A 55 -10.04 -8.82 -0.57
N PHE A 56 -9.05 -9.66 -0.24
CA PHE A 56 -7.63 -9.28 -0.15
C PHE A 56 -6.90 -9.22 -1.49
N GLU A 57 -7.53 -9.65 -2.58
CA GLU A 57 -6.94 -9.68 -3.93
C GLU A 57 -7.68 -8.76 -4.91
N GLY A 58 -8.75 -8.10 -4.45
CA GLY A 58 -9.61 -7.26 -5.27
C GLY A 58 -9.52 -5.77 -4.96
N GLU A 59 -10.47 -5.00 -5.49
CA GLU A 59 -10.59 -3.55 -5.27
C GLU A 59 -11.19 -3.25 -3.90
N SER A 60 -10.41 -3.43 -2.85
CA SER A 60 -10.88 -3.40 -1.47
C SER A 60 -9.94 -2.64 -0.52
N GLY A 61 -10.45 -2.26 0.65
CA GLY A 61 -9.66 -1.70 1.74
C GLY A 61 -8.58 -2.65 2.27
N PRO A 62 -8.90 -3.92 2.53
CA PRO A 62 -7.91 -4.94 2.91
C PRO A 62 -6.77 -5.12 1.91
N TYR A 63 -7.04 -5.01 0.61
CA TYR A 63 -6.00 -5.05 -0.42
C TYR A 63 -5.00 -3.88 -0.28
N LEU A 64 -5.48 -2.67 0.01
CA LEU A 64 -4.63 -1.50 0.26
C LEU A 64 -3.76 -1.72 1.51
N GLN A 65 -4.38 -2.18 2.62
CA GLN A 65 -3.67 -2.49 3.86
C GLN A 65 -2.58 -3.53 3.65
N TYR A 66 -2.90 -4.63 2.96
CA TYR A 66 -1.95 -5.69 2.65
C TYR A 66 -0.75 -5.18 1.82
N SER A 67 -1.00 -4.32 0.83
CA SER A 67 0.04 -3.72 0.01
C SER A 67 0.98 -2.83 0.84
N LEU A 68 0.43 -2.02 1.75
CA LEU A 68 1.20 -1.18 2.66
C LEU A 68 2.04 -2.00 3.65
N VAL A 69 1.44 -3.01 4.28
CA VAL A 69 2.15 -3.92 5.20
C VAL A 69 3.29 -4.63 4.47
N ARG A 70 3.07 -5.07 3.23
CA ARG A 70 4.11 -5.70 2.40
C ARG A 70 5.27 -4.75 2.13
N ALA A 71 5.01 -3.49 1.76
CA ALA A 71 6.05 -2.50 1.53
C ALA A 71 6.87 -2.20 2.80
N ARG A 72 6.21 -2.04 3.95
CA ARG A 72 6.87 -1.81 5.24
C ARG A 72 7.67 -3.02 5.72
N ASN A 73 7.22 -4.24 5.40
CA ASN A 73 7.94 -5.47 5.74
C ASN A 73 9.30 -5.57 5.05
N ILE A 74 9.47 -4.99 3.85
CA ILE A 74 10.77 -4.93 3.17
C ILE A 74 11.76 -4.16 4.04
N GLU A 75 11.42 -2.95 4.49
CA GLU A 75 12.28 -2.13 5.34
C GLU A 75 12.60 -2.83 6.67
N ARG A 76 11.61 -3.47 7.26
CA ARG A 76 11.77 -4.22 8.52
C ARG A 76 12.74 -5.39 8.38
N LYS A 77 12.63 -6.14 7.28
CA LYS A 77 13.53 -7.26 6.97
C LYS A 77 14.95 -6.80 6.65
N LEU A 78 15.11 -5.70 5.92
CA LEU A 78 16.43 -5.12 5.64
C LEU A 78 17.10 -4.63 6.93
N ALA A 79 16.34 -3.97 7.81
CA ALA A 79 16.86 -3.54 9.11
C ALA A 79 17.31 -4.73 9.99
N ALA A 80 16.51 -5.80 10.03
CA ALA A 80 16.84 -7.02 10.79
C ALA A 80 18.06 -7.77 10.23
N ALA A 81 18.29 -7.69 8.91
CA ALA A 81 19.47 -8.30 8.27
C ALA A 81 20.77 -7.48 8.43
N GLY A 82 20.73 -6.37 9.18
CA GLY A 82 21.89 -5.49 9.36
C GLY A 82 22.26 -4.66 8.12
N ALA A 83 21.43 -4.68 7.10
CA ALA A 83 21.61 -3.91 5.86
C ALA A 83 21.32 -2.39 6.04
N SER A 84 21.17 -1.94 7.29
CA SER A 84 20.96 -0.51 7.65
C SER A 84 22.27 0.27 7.82
N GLY A 85 23.34 -0.13 7.15
CA GLY A 85 24.59 0.63 7.15
C GLY A 85 24.42 2.00 6.48
N ASN A 86 25.20 2.99 6.92
CA ASN A 86 25.21 4.38 6.42
C ASN A 86 25.45 4.49 4.89
N SER A 87 25.93 3.42 4.23
CA SER A 87 26.15 3.35 2.78
C SER A 87 24.85 3.17 1.96
N ASP A 88 23.74 2.77 2.62
CA ASP A 88 22.46 2.52 1.96
C ASP A 88 21.42 3.63 2.26
N ALA A 89 21.87 4.87 2.49
CA ALA A 89 20.97 5.99 2.71
C ALA A 89 20.15 6.26 1.43
N VAL A 90 18.90 5.82 1.43
CA VAL A 90 17.96 6.08 0.35
C VAL A 90 17.47 7.52 0.47
N THR A 91 18.13 8.43 -0.23
CA THR A 91 17.72 9.84 -0.33
C THR A 91 17.28 10.16 -1.75
N PRO A 92 16.44 11.19 -1.96
CA PRO A 92 16.05 11.61 -3.30
C PRO A 92 17.25 11.92 -4.20
N ASP A 93 18.27 12.62 -3.66
CA ASP A 93 19.48 12.98 -4.40
C ASP A 93 20.31 11.75 -4.80
N ALA A 94 20.43 10.76 -3.90
CA ALA A 94 21.13 9.52 -4.21
C ALA A 94 20.42 8.73 -5.32
N ILE A 95 19.09 8.71 -5.32
CA ILE A 95 18.30 8.05 -6.39
C ILE A 95 18.42 8.85 -7.69
N ALA A 96 18.35 10.16 -7.65
CA ALA A 96 18.46 11.02 -8.84
C ALA A 96 19.84 10.92 -9.52
N ALA A 97 20.88 10.55 -8.78
CA ALA A 97 22.22 10.33 -9.31
C ALA A 97 22.40 8.94 -9.97
N LEU A 98 21.43 8.04 -9.87
CA LEU A 98 21.49 6.71 -10.49
C LEU A 98 21.32 6.80 -12.02
N PRO A 99 22.00 5.92 -12.78
CA PRO A 99 21.81 5.83 -14.23
C PRO A 99 20.35 5.61 -14.64
N ALA A 100 19.89 6.30 -15.67
CA ALA A 100 18.52 6.21 -16.14
C ALA A 100 18.16 4.80 -16.64
N GLU A 101 19.16 4.05 -17.12
CA GLU A 101 19.03 2.68 -17.63
C GLU A 101 18.62 1.66 -16.56
N LEU A 102 18.76 2.00 -15.29
CA LEU A 102 18.33 1.16 -14.18
C LEU A 102 16.81 1.21 -13.93
N TRP A 103 16.14 2.24 -14.46
CA TRP A 103 14.71 2.38 -14.33
C TRP A 103 13.97 1.43 -15.28
N SER A 104 13.16 0.55 -14.71
CA SER A 104 12.17 -0.20 -15.47
C SER A 104 10.85 0.57 -15.57
N ASP A 105 10.03 0.22 -16.57
CA ASP A 105 8.72 0.84 -16.75
C ASP A 105 7.84 0.70 -15.48
N ASP A 106 7.85 -0.46 -14.84
CA ASP A 106 7.08 -0.70 -13.61
C ASP A 106 7.47 0.23 -12.45
N LEU A 107 8.78 0.45 -12.25
CA LEU A 107 9.27 1.34 -11.19
C LEU A 107 8.98 2.79 -11.53
N TRP A 108 9.14 3.17 -12.78
CA TRP A 108 8.81 4.51 -13.26
C TRP A 108 7.32 4.79 -13.11
N ASP A 109 6.47 3.89 -13.55
CA ASP A 109 5.02 3.98 -13.44
C ASP A 109 4.55 4.12 -11.99
N LEU A 110 5.17 3.37 -11.06
CA LEU A 110 4.87 3.46 -9.64
C LEU A 110 5.21 4.85 -9.08
N VAL A 111 6.42 5.36 -9.37
CA VAL A 111 6.87 6.67 -8.87
C VAL A 111 6.07 7.80 -9.52
N HIS A 112 5.77 7.69 -10.82
CA HIS A 112 4.92 8.65 -11.51
C HIS A 112 3.51 8.69 -10.91
N ALA A 113 2.88 7.54 -10.68
CA ALA A 113 1.56 7.50 -10.03
C ALA A 113 1.60 8.11 -8.62
N ALA A 114 2.68 7.90 -7.86
CA ALA A 114 2.84 8.53 -6.55
C ALA A 114 3.01 10.06 -6.63
N SER A 115 3.58 10.59 -7.69
CA SER A 115 3.73 12.05 -7.90
C SER A 115 2.40 12.77 -8.16
N LEU A 116 1.37 12.05 -8.61
CA LEU A 116 0.04 12.60 -8.89
C LEU A 116 -0.86 12.73 -7.65
N VAL A 117 -0.39 12.31 -6.47
CA VAL A 117 -1.21 12.32 -5.24
C VAL A 117 -1.67 13.71 -4.87
N GLU A 118 -0.79 14.71 -4.91
CA GLU A 118 -1.12 16.10 -4.56
C GLU A 118 -2.21 16.66 -5.50
N GLU A 119 -2.04 16.51 -6.80
CA GLU A 119 -3.02 16.92 -7.80
C GLU A 119 -4.37 16.21 -7.59
N THR A 120 -4.34 14.92 -7.27
CA THR A 120 -5.56 14.13 -7.01
C THR A 120 -6.29 14.65 -5.78
N VAL A 121 -5.58 15.00 -4.71
CA VAL A 121 -6.16 15.59 -3.49
C VAL A 121 -6.79 16.96 -3.78
N GLU A 122 -6.12 17.82 -4.55
CA GLU A 122 -6.66 19.11 -4.97
C GLU A 122 -7.95 18.95 -5.79
N ARG A 123 -7.95 18.03 -6.75
CA ARG A 123 -9.13 17.71 -7.56
C ARG A 123 -10.27 17.15 -6.72
N ALA A 124 -9.98 16.22 -5.81
CA ALA A 124 -10.98 15.63 -4.93
C ALA A 124 -11.61 16.69 -4.00
N THR A 125 -10.78 17.60 -3.49
CA THR A 125 -11.25 18.72 -2.65
C THR A 125 -12.13 19.69 -3.44
N SER A 126 -11.73 20.04 -4.66
CA SER A 126 -12.46 20.97 -5.52
C SER A 126 -13.80 20.41 -6.00
N SER A 127 -13.87 19.10 -6.26
CA SER A 127 -15.08 18.41 -6.73
C SER A 127 -15.92 17.79 -5.60
N LEU A 128 -15.41 17.74 -4.36
CA LEU A 128 -15.98 17.03 -3.21
C LEU A 128 -16.19 15.52 -3.49
N GLU A 129 -15.27 14.92 -4.28
CA GLU A 129 -15.33 13.53 -4.73
C GLU A 129 -14.23 12.67 -4.13
N LEU A 130 -14.48 12.05 -2.97
CA LEU A 130 -13.52 11.15 -2.31
C LEU A 130 -13.18 9.91 -3.14
N SER A 131 -14.02 9.53 -4.09
CA SER A 131 -13.77 8.41 -5.00
C SER A 131 -12.50 8.59 -5.85
N LEU A 132 -12.06 9.82 -6.07
CA LEU A 132 -10.79 10.11 -6.74
C LEU A 132 -9.60 9.66 -5.88
N ILE A 133 -9.64 9.93 -4.57
CA ILE A 133 -8.62 9.50 -3.60
C ILE A 133 -8.59 7.98 -3.49
N ALA A 134 -9.76 7.34 -3.38
CA ALA A 134 -9.86 5.89 -3.30
C ALA A 134 -9.31 5.19 -4.56
N ARG A 135 -9.59 5.74 -5.73
CA ARG A 135 -9.08 5.23 -7.01
C ARG A 135 -7.56 5.37 -7.12
N GLN A 136 -7.02 6.52 -6.72
CA GLN A 136 -5.57 6.76 -6.71
C GLN A 136 -4.85 5.80 -5.76
N ALA A 137 -5.41 5.57 -4.57
CA ALA A 137 -4.85 4.62 -3.61
C ALA A 137 -4.84 3.18 -4.18
N LEU A 138 -5.92 2.77 -4.83
CA LEU A 138 -6.01 1.47 -5.48
C LEU A 138 -4.99 1.33 -6.62
N GLU A 139 -4.89 2.33 -7.50
CA GLU A 139 -3.93 2.34 -8.60
C GLU A 139 -2.49 2.21 -8.08
N LEU A 140 -2.13 2.96 -7.05
CA LEU A 140 -0.82 2.86 -6.41
C LEU A 140 -0.55 1.45 -5.87
N ALA A 141 -1.54 0.84 -5.20
CA ALA A 141 -1.39 -0.51 -4.67
C ALA A 141 -1.23 -1.56 -5.78
N GLN A 142 -1.96 -1.43 -6.88
CA GLN A 142 -1.84 -2.32 -8.04
C GLN A 142 -0.46 -2.20 -8.69
N ARG A 143 0.02 -0.97 -8.95
CA ARG A 143 1.36 -0.72 -9.51
C ARG A 143 2.47 -1.22 -8.58
N PHE A 144 2.33 -0.98 -7.28
CA PHE A 144 3.27 -1.52 -6.30
C PHE A 144 3.31 -3.05 -6.32
N ASN A 145 2.17 -3.73 -6.33
CA ASN A 145 2.15 -5.20 -6.36
C ASN A 145 2.79 -5.75 -7.64
N THR A 146 2.57 -5.12 -8.80
CA THR A 146 3.26 -5.47 -10.06
C THR A 146 4.77 -5.31 -9.92
N ALA A 147 5.23 -4.14 -9.49
CA ALA A 147 6.65 -3.86 -9.29
C ALA A 147 7.28 -4.79 -8.23
N TYR A 148 6.56 -5.09 -7.15
CA TYR A 148 7.02 -5.99 -6.10
C TYR A 148 7.29 -7.41 -6.60
N HIS A 149 6.46 -7.92 -7.51
CA HIS A 149 6.64 -9.25 -8.10
C HIS A 149 7.82 -9.30 -9.07
N HIS A 150 8.05 -8.26 -9.84
CA HIS A 150 9.10 -8.22 -10.85
C HIS A 150 10.47 -7.77 -10.29
N HIS A 151 10.48 -7.01 -9.19
CA HIS A 151 11.68 -6.36 -8.67
C HIS A 151 11.94 -6.72 -7.20
N PRO A 152 12.45 -7.92 -6.90
CA PRO A 152 12.81 -8.31 -5.54
C PRO A 152 13.88 -7.37 -4.97
N VAL A 153 13.71 -6.92 -3.72
CA VAL A 153 14.65 -6.02 -3.02
C VAL A 153 15.58 -6.81 -2.11
N LEU A 154 15.05 -7.79 -1.38
CA LEU A 154 15.77 -8.49 -0.32
C LEU A 154 16.94 -9.33 -0.82
N HIS A 155 16.86 -9.82 -2.04
CA HIS A 155 17.86 -10.70 -2.67
C HIS A 155 18.59 -10.02 -3.83
N GLU A 156 18.42 -8.70 -4.00
CA GLU A 156 19.15 -7.96 -5.03
C GLU A 156 20.60 -7.72 -4.59
N GLU A 157 21.54 -8.18 -5.40
CA GLU A 157 22.98 -8.07 -5.13
C GLU A 157 23.54 -6.71 -5.57
N ASP A 158 22.99 -6.15 -6.66
CA ASP A 158 23.39 -4.83 -7.15
C ASP A 158 22.90 -3.74 -6.21
N ALA A 159 23.83 -3.01 -5.60
CA ALA A 159 23.53 -1.97 -4.62
C ALA A 159 22.73 -0.80 -5.22
N ALA A 160 22.96 -0.44 -6.48
CA ALA A 160 22.27 0.64 -7.16
C ALA A 160 20.82 0.25 -7.45
N LEU A 161 20.59 -0.96 -7.99
CA LEU A 161 19.26 -1.50 -8.22
C LEU A 161 18.49 -1.69 -6.90
N ARG A 162 19.14 -2.20 -5.86
CA ARG A 162 18.53 -2.35 -4.54
C ARG A 162 18.11 -0.99 -3.96
N MET A 163 18.97 0.02 -4.08
CA MET A 163 18.67 1.39 -3.62
C MET A 163 17.48 1.97 -4.39
N LEU A 164 17.46 1.85 -5.72
CA LEU A 164 16.39 2.34 -6.57
C LEU A 164 15.03 1.72 -6.22
N ARG A 165 14.97 0.38 -6.19
CA ARG A 165 13.75 -0.37 -5.85
C ARG A 165 13.25 -0.03 -4.45
N ARG A 166 14.16 0.03 -3.49
CA ARG A 166 13.86 0.42 -2.12
C ARG A 166 13.30 1.84 -2.03
N GLY A 167 13.88 2.78 -2.78
CA GLY A 167 13.39 4.15 -2.87
C GLY A 167 11.99 4.24 -3.45
N ALA A 168 11.72 3.56 -4.55
CA ALA A 168 10.40 3.51 -5.18
C ALA A 168 9.34 2.92 -4.22
N PHE A 169 9.66 1.85 -3.49
CA PHE A 169 8.72 1.21 -2.56
C PHE A 169 8.49 2.04 -1.28
N ARG A 170 9.50 2.77 -0.81
CA ARG A 170 9.33 3.74 0.29
C ARG A 170 8.45 4.92 -0.15
N ASN A 171 8.64 5.41 -1.37
CA ASN A 171 7.80 6.46 -1.94
C ASN A 171 6.33 6.00 -2.03
N PHE A 172 6.10 4.78 -2.53
CA PHE A 172 4.77 4.16 -2.50
C PHE A 172 4.18 4.12 -1.09
N ALA A 173 4.92 3.60 -0.10
CA ALA A 173 4.41 3.46 1.26
C ALA A 173 4.03 4.81 1.88
N LYS A 174 4.80 5.88 1.58
CA LYS A 174 4.49 7.24 2.01
C LYS A 174 3.23 7.78 1.32
N ALA A 175 3.14 7.66 -0.01
CA ALA A 175 2.03 8.17 -0.80
C ALA A 175 0.72 7.44 -0.48
N ALA A 176 0.74 6.10 -0.49
CA ALA A 176 -0.43 5.28 -0.19
C ALA A 176 -0.89 5.43 1.28
N GLY A 177 0.06 5.56 2.23
CA GLY A 177 -0.25 5.84 3.62
C GLY A 177 -0.99 7.17 3.79
N ALA A 178 -0.52 8.25 3.14
CA ALA A 178 -1.22 9.54 3.18
C ALA A 178 -2.65 9.45 2.61
N LEU A 179 -2.85 8.70 1.53
CA LEU A 179 -4.20 8.49 0.97
C LEU A 179 -5.08 7.66 1.90
N CYS A 180 -4.53 6.61 2.55
CA CYS A 180 -5.26 5.83 3.56
C CYS A 180 -5.66 6.69 4.77
N GLU A 181 -4.80 7.58 5.22
CA GLU A 181 -5.12 8.53 6.30
C GLU A 181 -6.30 9.44 5.91
N LEU A 182 -6.29 10.03 4.71
CA LEU A 182 -7.39 10.85 4.19
C LEU A 182 -8.71 10.08 4.07
N LEU A 183 -8.65 8.79 3.71
CA LEU A 183 -9.80 7.91 3.65
C LEU A 183 -10.23 7.38 5.02
N GLY A 184 -9.44 7.62 6.07
CA GLY A 184 -9.63 7.06 7.41
C GLY A 184 -9.52 5.53 7.43
N ILE A 185 -8.70 4.96 6.55
CA ILE A 185 -8.37 3.55 6.51
C ILE A 185 -7.23 3.29 7.50
N PRO A 186 -7.44 2.46 8.54
CA PRO A 186 -6.38 2.14 9.49
C PRO A 186 -5.27 1.33 8.83
N GLU A 187 -4.05 1.50 9.33
CA GLU A 187 -2.86 0.85 8.81
C GLU A 187 -2.31 -0.14 9.85
N PRO A 188 -2.63 -1.44 9.71
CA PRO A 188 -2.12 -2.45 10.63
C PRO A 188 -0.59 -2.61 10.49
N GLU A 189 0.07 -2.95 11.59
CA GLU A 189 1.51 -3.22 11.56
C GLU A 189 1.84 -4.56 10.88
N ARG A 190 0.93 -5.52 10.97
CA ARG A 190 1.04 -6.88 10.40
C ARG A 190 -0.30 -7.35 9.86
N MET A 191 -0.25 -8.19 8.88
CA MET A 191 -1.38 -8.94 8.33
C MET A 191 -0.96 -10.35 7.95
#